data_69384b8f5a55377fb5da17b8e0663b4d
#
_entry.id   69384b8f5a55377fb5da17b8e0663b4d
#
_cell.length_a   1.000
_cell.length_b   1.000
_cell.length_c   1.000
_cell.angle_alpha   90.00
_cell.angle_beta   90.00
_cell.angle_gamma   90.00
#
_symmetry.space_group_name_H-M   'P 1'
#
loop_
_entity.id
_entity.type
_entity.pdbx_description
1 polymer ?
#
loop_
_entity_poly.entity_id
_entity_poly.type
_entity_poly.pdbx_seq_one_letter_code
_entity_poly.pdbx_strand_id
1 'polypeptide(L)'
;MRRATGVVVGVVCTAVLAAGCSGGGGDADAGPSRDSRPSERAPSGAAPPAKGSVKVVKTLTTGLKSPWGLAPLPGGDLLVSSRDTGKILRIDKDSGKKTEAGTVPGVSPGGEGGLLGLAVPTEGEQAGKWVYAYFTSASDNRIVRMVYDDKKEPGEQLSAPDTVLKGIPKGQLHNGGRIAFGPDGMLYAGTGESGDGRLSQDRKSLGGKILRMTPDGDPPGHGNPASDSVVYSWGHRNVQGLAWDRDKRLWASEFGQDTWDELNLIEPGKNYGWPDAEGRSGKSRFRDPVEQWHTADASPSGIAIAKGSVWMAGLRGERLWRIPLRGAEPSAAPQAFLKGKYGRLRTVVADHGTGGGGGLWLVTSETDGRGSPEKGDDRILRLQVR
;
A
#
# COMPACT_ATOMS: atom_id res chain seq x y z
N MET A 1 43.91 26.02 -49.49
CA MET A 1 44.39 25.44 -50.78
C MET A 1 43.67 24.09 -51.00
N ARG A 2 43.12 23.96 -52.24
CA ARG A 2 42.49 22.77 -52.87
C ARG A 2 41.15 22.27 -52.26
N ARG A 3 40.01 22.56 -52.76
CA ARG A 3 39.14 22.33 -53.93
C ARG A 3 39.21 20.90 -54.50
N ALA A 4 38.05 20.21 -54.53
CA ALA A 4 37.44 19.54 -55.65
C ALA A 4 36.16 18.83 -55.16
N THR A 5 34.96 19.21 -55.58
CA THR A 5 34.18 18.86 -56.79
C THR A 5 33.82 17.34 -56.81
N GLY A 6 32.64 16.87 -56.57
CA GLY A 6 31.39 16.99 -57.26
C GLY A 6 31.13 15.70 -58.04
N VAL A 7 29.93 15.08 -57.97
CA VAL A 7 29.19 14.57 -59.16
C VAL A 7 27.80 14.09 -58.68
N VAL A 8 26.77 14.66 -59.27
CA VAL A 8 25.35 14.25 -59.27
C VAL A 8 25.17 13.30 -60.43
N VAL A 9 24.48 12.17 -60.22
CA VAL A 9 23.84 11.43 -61.35
C VAL A 9 22.42 11.05 -60.88
N GLY A 10 21.47 11.68 -61.53
CA GLY A 10 20.07 11.28 -61.49
C GLY A 10 19.81 10.33 -62.69
N VAL A 11 18.93 9.39 -62.52
CA VAL A 11 18.26 8.67 -63.59
C VAL A 11 16.77 8.56 -63.32
N VAL A 12 16.05 8.91 -64.37
CA VAL A 12 14.60 9.12 -64.50
C VAL A 12 13.96 7.88 -65.10
N CYS A 13 12.66 7.68 -64.81
CA CYS A 13 11.57 7.05 -65.55
C CYS A 13 11.65 5.54 -65.87
N THR A 14 10.58 4.82 -65.79
CA THR A 14 9.42 4.86 -66.69
C THR A 14 8.26 4.02 -66.12
N ALA A 15 7.05 4.53 -66.28
CA ALA A 15 5.79 3.79 -66.09
C ALA A 15 5.49 2.95 -67.36
N VAL A 16 4.89 1.78 -67.14
CA VAL A 16 4.18 1.07 -68.22
C VAL A 16 2.84 0.59 -67.74
N LEU A 17 1.80 1.12 -68.33
CA LEU A 17 0.42 0.66 -68.29
C LEU A 17 0.25 -0.48 -69.29
N ALA A 18 -0.40 -1.56 -68.89
CA ALA A 18 -1.04 -2.46 -69.88
C ALA A 18 -2.32 -3.03 -69.27
N ALA A 19 -3.42 -2.71 -69.92
CA ALA A 19 -4.74 -3.28 -69.68
C ALA A 19 -4.91 -4.58 -70.48
N GLY A 20 -5.63 -5.54 -69.96
CA GLY A 20 -6.01 -6.75 -70.67
C GLY A 20 -7.14 -7.47 -69.97
N CYS A 21 -8.31 -7.54 -70.61
CA CYS A 21 -9.58 -8.12 -70.11
C CYS A 21 -9.64 -9.65 -70.26
N SER A 22 -10.55 -10.17 -69.48
CA SER A 22 -11.57 -11.22 -69.75
C SER A 22 -11.35 -12.63 -69.24
N GLY A 23 -12.34 -13.08 -68.46
CA GLY A 23 -13.01 -14.35 -68.70
C GLY A 23 -12.99 -15.36 -67.52
N GLY A 24 -14.14 -15.54 -66.84
CA GLY A 24 -14.67 -16.85 -66.48
C GLY A 24 -14.52 -17.40 -65.06
N GLY A 25 -15.56 -17.30 -64.32
CA GLY A 25 -16.23 -18.36 -63.54
C GLY A 25 -15.48 -19.09 -62.41
N GLY A 26 -16.04 -18.97 -61.20
CA GLY A 26 -15.73 -19.89 -60.12
C GLY A 26 -16.08 -19.31 -58.77
N ASP A 27 -17.26 -19.63 -58.27
CA ASP A 27 -17.72 -19.32 -56.89
C ASP A 27 -16.78 -19.92 -55.84
N ALA A 28 -16.26 -19.08 -54.95
CA ALA A 28 -15.71 -19.49 -53.68
C ALA A 28 -15.99 -18.41 -52.64
N ASP A 29 -16.81 -18.77 -51.72
CA ASP A 29 -17.27 -18.09 -50.54
C ASP A 29 -16.11 -17.47 -49.72
N ALA A 30 -15.97 -16.17 -49.75
CA ALA A 30 -15.03 -15.41 -48.90
C ALA A 30 -15.81 -14.73 -47.83
N GLY A 31 -15.83 -15.35 -46.64
CA GLY A 31 -16.37 -14.77 -45.41
C GLY A 31 -15.69 -13.45 -45.04
N PRO A 32 -16.39 -12.56 -44.34
CA PRO A 32 -15.95 -11.19 -44.11
C PRO A 32 -14.75 -11.13 -43.18
N SER A 33 -13.76 -10.35 -43.59
CA SER A 33 -12.62 -9.94 -42.77
C SER A 33 -13.11 -9.35 -41.47
N ARG A 34 -12.71 -9.97 -40.36
CA ARG A 34 -12.92 -9.43 -39.05
C ARG A 34 -12.03 -8.18 -38.85
N ASP A 35 -12.67 -7.04 -38.91
CA ASP A 35 -12.14 -5.79 -38.35
C ASP A 35 -11.71 -6.03 -36.90
N SER A 36 -10.44 -5.95 -36.65
CA SER A 36 -9.87 -5.94 -35.29
C SER A 36 -10.15 -4.57 -34.64
N ARG A 37 -11.38 -4.38 -34.17
CA ARG A 37 -11.66 -3.32 -33.20
C ARG A 37 -10.87 -3.59 -31.93
N PRO A 38 -10.26 -2.57 -31.29
CA PRO A 38 -9.68 -2.73 -29.97
C PRO A 38 -10.78 -3.25 -29.05
N SER A 39 -10.53 -4.37 -28.38
CA SER A 39 -11.42 -4.92 -27.37
C SER A 39 -11.57 -3.87 -26.27
N GLU A 40 -12.70 -3.14 -26.27
CA GLU A 40 -13.13 -2.40 -25.09
C GLU A 40 -13.28 -3.40 -23.96
N ARG A 41 -12.35 -3.33 -23.01
CA ARG A 41 -12.38 -4.11 -21.78
C ARG A 41 -13.71 -3.81 -21.09
N ALA A 42 -14.58 -4.80 -21.00
CA ALA A 42 -15.88 -4.67 -20.35
C ALA A 42 -15.69 -4.04 -18.96
N PRO A 43 -16.56 -3.09 -18.55
CA PRO A 43 -16.45 -2.46 -17.24
C PRO A 43 -16.56 -3.52 -16.16
N SER A 44 -15.51 -3.67 -15.36
CA SER A 44 -15.41 -4.64 -14.28
C SER A 44 -16.46 -4.34 -13.22
N GLY A 45 -17.51 -5.17 -13.11
CA GLY A 45 -18.49 -5.24 -12.04
C GLY A 45 -19.18 -3.94 -11.59
N ALA A 46 -20.42 -4.03 -11.16
CA ALA A 46 -21.17 -2.89 -10.64
C ALA A 46 -20.40 -2.18 -9.50
N ALA A 47 -20.42 -0.84 -9.52
CA ALA A 47 -19.86 -0.05 -8.44
C ALA A 47 -20.56 -0.40 -7.10
N PRO A 48 -19.84 -0.37 -5.98
CA PRO A 48 -20.46 -0.57 -4.68
C PRO A 48 -21.53 0.51 -4.42
N PRO A 49 -22.52 0.23 -3.56
CA PRO A 49 -23.55 1.21 -3.25
C PRO A 49 -22.93 2.51 -2.69
N ALA A 50 -23.50 3.67 -3.05
CA ALA A 50 -23.06 4.96 -2.56
C ALA A 50 -23.08 5.04 -1.01
N LYS A 51 -24.06 4.40 -0.38
CA LYS A 51 -24.15 4.29 1.09
C LYS A 51 -23.78 2.89 1.54
N GLY A 52 -22.84 2.81 2.48
CA GLY A 52 -22.43 1.58 3.14
C GLY A 52 -22.88 1.52 4.60
N SER A 53 -22.48 0.47 5.29
CA SER A 53 -22.71 0.31 6.73
C SER A 53 -21.53 -0.37 7.41
N VAL A 54 -21.38 -0.11 8.71
CA VAL A 54 -20.38 -0.74 9.58
C VAL A 54 -21.09 -1.22 10.85
N LYS A 55 -20.87 -2.50 11.19
CA LYS A 55 -21.29 -3.10 12.46
C LYS A 55 -20.06 -3.67 13.15
N VAL A 56 -19.77 -3.25 14.38
CA VAL A 56 -18.79 -3.93 15.23
C VAL A 56 -19.44 -5.21 15.73
N VAL A 57 -18.91 -6.35 15.30
CA VAL A 57 -19.47 -7.68 15.64
C VAL A 57 -18.78 -8.30 16.86
N LYS A 58 -17.52 -7.89 17.11
CA LYS A 58 -16.73 -8.40 18.23
C LYS A 58 -15.61 -7.44 18.59
N THR A 59 -15.33 -7.26 19.88
CA THR A 59 -14.03 -6.85 20.39
C THR A 59 -13.23 -8.13 20.61
N LEU A 60 -12.24 -8.37 19.74
CA LEU A 60 -11.46 -9.61 19.79
C LEU A 60 -10.56 -9.66 21.02
N THR A 61 -9.82 -8.58 21.25
CA THR A 61 -8.88 -8.45 22.38
C THR A 61 -8.77 -7.00 22.81
N THR A 62 -8.30 -6.77 24.04
CA THR A 62 -8.14 -5.45 24.68
C THR A 62 -6.80 -5.36 25.39
N GLY A 63 -6.40 -4.18 25.86
CA GLY A 63 -5.18 -3.97 26.65
C GLY A 63 -3.90 -4.20 25.87
N LEU A 64 -3.89 -3.85 24.58
CA LEU A 64 -2.68 -3.78 23.77
C LEU A 64 -1.90 -2.50 24.13
N LYS A 65 -0.59 -2.51 23.92
CA LYS A 65 0.30 -1.39 24.21
C LYS A 65 0.88 -0.85 22.91
N SER A 66 0.52 0.39 22.57
CA SER A 66 0.94 1.08 21.34
C SER A 66 0.92 0.16 20.11
N PRO A 67 -0.21 -0.54 19.82
CA PRO A 67 -0.28 -1.45 18.67
C PRO A 67 -0.16 -0.66 17.37
N TRP A 68 0.65 -1.16 16.42
CA TRP A 68 0.87 -0.45 15.17
C TRP A 68 0.54 -1.29 13.94
N GLY A 69 1.32 -2.31 13.63
CA GLY A 69 1.10 -3.22 12.52
C GLY A 69 0.15 -4.35 12.89
N LEU A 70 -0.66 -4.78 11.93
CA LEU A 70 -1.52 -5.96 12.04
C LEU A 70 -1.36 -6.78 10.77
N ALA A 71 -1.00 -8.06 10.92
CA ALA A 71 -0.85 -8.99 9.81
C ALA A 71 -1.64 -10.28 10.09
N PRO A 72 -2.65 -10.61 9.25
CA PRO A 72 -3.32 -11.90 9.32
C PRO A 72 -2.38 -13.05 8.96
N LEU A 73 -2.45 -14.15 9.70
CA LEU A 73 -1.82 -15.42 9.38
C LEU A 73 -2.76 -16.28 8.50
N PRO A 74 -2.25 -17.21 7.69
CA PRO A 74 -3.09 -18.07 6.85
C PRO A 74 -4.15 -18.86 7.63
N GLY A 75 -3.88 -19.21 8.91
CA GLY A 75 -4.84 -19.85 9.82
C GLY A 75 -5.93 -18.94 10.37
N GLY A 76 -5.84 -17.63 10.12
CA GLY A 76 -6.78 -16.61 10.54
C GLY A 76 -6.41 -15.90 11.85
N ASP A 77 -5.44 -16.38 12.61
CA ASP A 77 -4.86 -15.64 13.73
C ASP A 77 -4.20 -14.36 13.25
N LEU A 78 -3.95 -13.43 14.16
CA LEU A 78 -3.40 -12.12 13.83
C LEU A 78 -2.06 -11.92 14.54
N LEU A 79 -1.08 -11.39 13.83
CA LEU A 79 0.12 -10.83 14.45
C LEU A 79 -0.07 -9.32 14.62
N VAL A 80 0.27 -8.79 15.79
CA VAL A 80 0.25 -7.36 16.07
C VAL A 80 1.59 -6.91 16.64
N SER A 81 2.15 -5.83 16.08
CA SER A 81 3.35 -5.21 16.62
C SER A 81 3.01 -4.23 17.74
N SER A 82 3.85 -4.21 18.79
CA SER A 82 3.82 -3.20 19.84
C SER A 82 4.99 -2.23 19.60
N ARG A 83 4.66 -1.00 19.19
CA ARG A 83 5.62 0.01 18.73
C ARG A 83 6.73 0.25 19.75
N ASP A 84 6.35 0.46 21.01
CA ASP A 84 7.27 0.96 22.03
C ASP A 84 8.04 -0.17 22.73
N THR A 85 7.56 -1.41 22.62
CA THR A 85 8.22 -2.57 23.28
C THR A 85 9.02 -3.44 22.35
N GLY A 86 8.87 -3.27 21.01
CA GLY A 86 9.50 -4.12 20.02
C GLY A 86 8.93 -5.55 19.96
N LYS A 87 7.82 -5.84 20.68
CA LYS A 87 7.20 -7.16 20.73
C LYS A 87 6.23 -7.38 19.60
N ILE A 88 6.14 -8.63 19.14
CA ILE A 88 5.10 -9.13 18.26
C ILE A 88 4.23 -10.09 19.08
N LEU A 89 2.93 -9.82 19.11
CA LEU A 89 1.95 -10.67 19.78
C LEU A 89 1.14 -11.43 18.72
N ARG A 90 0.90 -12.73 18.94
CA ARG A 90 -0.13 -13.52 18.26
C ARG A 90 -1.43 -13.38 19.01
N ILE A 91 -2.49 -13.12 18.27
CA ILE A 91 -3.86 -13.03 18.78
C ILE A 91 -4.67 -14.15 18.15
N ASP A 92 -5.16 -15.05 18.95
CA ASP A 92 -6.06 -16.12 18.52
C ASP A 92 -7.37 -15.52 18.00
N LYS A 93 -7.76 -15.89 16.79
CA LYS A 93 -8.89 -15.29 16.05
C LYS A 93 -10.26 -15.54 16.72
N ASP A 94 -10.37 -16.61 17.50
CA ASP A 94 -11.63 -17.02 18.11
C ASP A 94 -11.74 -16.53 19.56
N SER A 95 -10.73 -16.77 20.38
CA SER A 95 -10.74 -16.42 21.80
C SER A 95 -10.20 -15.01 22.11
N GLY A 96 -9.37 -14.44 21.20
CA GLY A 96 -8.64 -13.18 21.47
C GLY A 96 -7.48 -13.33 22.45
N LYS A 97 -7.08 -14.57 22.76
CA LYS A 97 -5.92 -14.84 23.64
C LYS A 97 -4.66 -14.23 23.02
N LYS A 98 -3.93 -13.50 23.82
CA LYS A 98 -2.63 -12.91 23.44
C LYS A 98 -1.50 -13.87 23.83
N THR A 99 -0.62 -14.16 22.88
CA THR A 99 0.61 -14.92 23.11
C THR A 99 1.77 -14.12 22.53
N GLU A 100 2.84 -13.94 23.27
CA GLU A 100 4.04 -13.30 22.73
C GLU A 100 4.69 -14.24 21.70
N ALA A 101 4.79 -13.79 20.45
CA ALA A 101 5.52 -14.54 19.42
C ALA A 101 7.03 -14.31 19.53
N GLY A 102 7.44 -13.11 19.94
CA GLY A 102 8.85 -12.77 20.14
C GLY A 102 9.05 -11.25 20.20
N THR A 103 10.32 -10.86 20.39
CA THR A 103 10.76 -9.46 20.38
C THR A 103 11.72 -9.25 19.20
N VAL A 104 11.54 -8.16 18.45
CA VAL A 104 12.44 -7.78 17.36
C VAL A 104 13.66 -7.07 17.95
N PRO A 105 14.86 -7.65 17.86
CA PRO A 105 16.05 -7.02 18.42
C PRO A 105 16.46 -5.77 17.64
N GLY A 106 17.03 -4.79 18.33
CA GLY A 106 17.51 -3.54 17.73
C GLY A 106 16.47 -2.47 17.51
N VAL A 107 15.20 -2.70 17.90
CA VAL A 107 14.17 -1.66 17.93
C VAL A 107 14.57 -0.58 18.93
N SER A 108 14.59 0.68 18.49
CA SER A 108 14.89 1.87 19.28
C SER A 108 13.71 2.82 19.21
N PRO A 109 12.71 2.67 20.08
CA PRO A 109 11.51 3.49 20.04
C PRO A 109 11.80 4.94 20.42
N GLY A 110 11.09 5.87 19.80
CA GLY A 110 11.19 7.30 20.09
C GLY A 110 10.37 8.11 19.12
N GLY A 111 9.66 9.12 19.62
CA GLY A 111 8.72 9.90 18.81
C GLY A 111 7.66 9.01 18.15
N GLU A 112 7.61 9.01 16.84
CA GLU A 112 6.73 8.12 16.05
C GLU A 112 7.40 6.78 15.68
N GLY A 113 8.69 6.64 15.94
CA GLY A 113 9.47 5.44 15.61
C GLY A 113 9.34 4.33 16.64
N GLY A 114 9.74 3.12 16.25
CA GLY A 114 9.66 1.90 17.03
C GLY A 114 9.40 0.69 16.13
N LEU A 115 8.75 -0.35 16.62
CA LEU A 115 8.29 -1.47 15.81
C LEU A 115 6.97 -1.10 15.13
N LEU A 116 7.00 -0.93 13.81
CA LEU A 116 5.90 -0.38 13.03
C LEU A 116 5.15 -1.49 12.26
N GLY A 117 5.25 -1.50 10.93
CA GLY A 117 4.51 -2.42 10.07
C GLY A 117 4.95 -3.87 10.15
N LEU A 118 3.98 -4.76 9.98
CA LEU A 118 4.19 -6.19 9.78
C LEU A 118 3.61 -6.61 8.44
N ALA A 119 4.26 -7.56 7.77
CA ALA A 119 3.72 -8.26 6.62
C ALA A 119 4.04 -9.75 6.70
N VAL A 120 3.09 -10.56 6.25
CA VAL A 120 3.22 -12.02 6.17
C VAL A 120 2.82 -12.42 4.76
N PRO A 121 3.64 -13.20 4.02
CA PRO A 121 3.18 -13.78 2.76
C PRO A 121 1.98 -14.68 3.02
N THR A 122 0.89 -14.48 2.29
CA THR A 122 -0.34 -15.25 2.46
C THR A 122 -0.55 -16.31 1.39
N GLU A 123 0.27 -16.28 0.34
CA GLU A 123 0.20 -17.20 -0.80
C GLU A 123 1.56 -17.83 -1.10
N GLY A 124 1.56 -18.93 -1.83
CA GLY A 124 2.75 -19.65 -2.24
C GLY A 124 3.38 -20.47 -1.11
N GLU A 125 4.55 -21.05 -1.39
CA GLU A 125 5.27 -21.94 -0.46
C GLU A 125 5.74 -21.26 0.83
N GLN A 126 5.83 -19.93 0.81
CA GLN A 126 6.29 -19.12 1.95
C GLN A 126 5.13 -18.61 2.82
N ALA A 127 3.88 -18.95 2.48
CA ALA A 127 2.70 -18.51 3.20
C ALA A 127 2.79 -18.86 4.70
N GLY A 128 2.74 -17.84 5.55
CA GLY A 128 2.79 -17.98 7.00
C GLY A 128 4.15 -18.39 7.59
N LYS A 129 5.18 -18.62 6.77
CA LYS A 129 6.50 -19.04 7.25
C LYS A 129 7.41 -17.88 7.63
N TRP A 130 7.19 -16.71 7.06
CA TRP A 130 8.00 -15.52 7.28
C TRP A 130 7.17 -14.37 7.82
N VAL A 131 7.73 -13.68 8.79
CA VAL A 131 7.21 -12.40 9.30
C VAL A 131 8.21 -11.32 8.94
N TYR A 132 7.76 -10.34 8.17
CA TYR A 132 8.50 -9.13 7.85
C TYR A 132 8.11 -8.04 8.83
N ALA A 133 9.08 -7.29 9.29
CA ALA A 133 8.89 -6.20 10.23
C ALA A 133 9.66 -4.95 9.78
N TYR A 134 8.97 -3.82 9.74
CA TYR A 134 9.57 -2.51 9.57
C TYR A 134 9.74 -1.88 10.95
N PHE A 135 10.94 -1.40 11.27
CA PHE A 135 11.17 -0.77 12.55
C PHE A 135 12.24 0.34 12.49
N THR A 136 12.20 1.21 13.50
CA THR A 136 13.21 2.24 13.75
C THR A 136 14.30 1.65 14.63
N SER A 137 15.54 1.67 14.15
CA SER A 137 16.75 1.31 14.88
C SER A 137 17.44 2.54 15.48
N ALA A 138 18.60 2.35 16.10
CA ALA A 138 19.41 3.49 16.58
C ALA A 138 19.87 4.42 15.44
N SER A 139 20.10 3.91 14.21
CA SER A 139 20.69 4.63 13.10
C SER A 139 19.76 4.96 11.96
N ASP A 140 18.76 4.10 11.68
CA ASP A 140 17.89 4.16 10.50
C ASP A 140 16.53 3.52 10.76
N ASN A 141 15.62 3.64 9.81
CA ASN A 141 14.51 2.71 9.66
C ASN A 141 14.95 1.56 8.76
N ARG A 142 14.47 0.34 9.05
CA ARG A 142 14.83 -0.86 8.29
C ARG A 142 13.73 -1.89 8.25
N ILE A 143 13.86 -2.81 7.31
CA ILE A 143 13.00 -3.98 7.17
C ILE A 143 13.84 -5.23 7.43
N VAL A 144 13.32 -6.10 8.28
CA VAL A 144 13.88 -7.43 8.53
C VAL A 144 12.83 -8.49 8.28
N ARG A 145 13.26 -9.73 8.12
CA ARG A 145 12.38 -10.91 8.12
C ARG A 145 12.86 -11.93 9.15
N MET A 146 11.93 -12.69 9.66
CA MET A 146 12.15 -13.74 10.66
C MET A 146 11.33 -14.97 10.29
N VAL A 147 11.87 -16.15 10.46
CA VAL A 147 11.07 -17.38 10.35
C VAL A 147 10.10 -17.41 11.52
N TYR A 148 8.84 -17.70 11.22
CA TYR A 148 7.80 -17.87 12.22
C TYR A 148 7.46 -19.35 12.37
N ASP A 149 7.50 -19.85 13.61
CA ASP A 149 7.13 -21.22 13.98
C ASP A 149 6.22 -21.19 15.22
N ASP A 150 4.94 -21.40 15.01
CA ASP A 150 3.92 -21.37 16.06
C ASP A 150 3.96 -22.57 17.01
N LYS A 151 4.81 -23.58 16.72
CA LYS A 151 5.01 -24.76 17.56
C LYS A 151 6.04 -24.54 18.67
N LYS A 152 6.82 -23.46 18.56
CA LYS A 152 7.80 -23.08 19.57
C LYS A 152 7.10 -22.44 20.78
N GLU A 153 7.82 -22.42 21.88
CA GLU A 153 7.34 -21.80 23.13
C GLU A 153 7.01 -20.31 22.91
N PRO A 154 6.05 -19.77 23.69
CA PRO A 154 5.76 -18.36 23.70
C PRO A 154 7.03 -17.51 23.93
N GLY A 155 7.25 -16.51 23.09
CA GLY A 155 8.44 -15.65 23.09
C GLY A 155 9.59 -16.15 22.21
N GLU A 156 9.55 -17.40 21.75
CA GLU A 156 10.58 -18.03 20.92
C GLU A 156 10.11 -18.38 19.50
N GLN A 157 8.90 -17.93 19.11
CA GLN A 157 8.29 -18.28 17.84
C GLN A 157 8.91 -17.55 16.63
N LEU A 158 9.79 -16.59 16.86
CA LEU A 158 10.51 -15.87 15.81
C LEU A 158 12.00 -16.25 15.83
N SER A 159 12.55 -16.51 14.66
CA SER A 159 14.00 -16.67 14.51
C SER A 159 14.76 -15.36 14.72
N ALA A 160 16.09 -15.42 14.73
CA ALA A 160 16.92 -14.23 14.57
C ALA A 160 16.54 -13.49 13.26
N PRO A 161 16.56 -12.15 13.26
CA PRO A 161 16.19 -11.37 12.10
C PRO A 161 17.25 -11.39 11.01
N ASP A 162 16.81 -11.54 9.77
CA ASP A 162 17.59 -11.34 8.56
C ASP A 162 17.24 -9.98 7.96
N THR A 163 18.25 -9.17 7.60
CA THR A 163 18.03 -7.81 7.09
C THR A 163 17.62 -7.86 5.63
N VAL A 164 16.44 -7.33 5.32
CA VAL A 164 15.90 -7.17 3.96
C VAL A 164 16.32 -5.83 3.37
N LEU A 165 16.07 -4.72 4.09
CA LEU A 165 16.46 -3.38 3.65
C LEU A 165 16.88 -2.54 4.86
N LYS A 166 17.93 -1.74 4.71
CA LYS A 166 18.43 -0.78 5.70
C LYS A 166 18.69 0.59 5.08
N GLY A 167 18.98 1.60 5.93
CA GLY A 167 19.35 2.93 5.44
C GLY A 167 18.15 3.80 5.04
N ILE A 168 16.93 3.43 5.42
CA ILE A 168 15.78 4.33 5.28
C ILE A 168 15.93 5.45 6.33
N PRO A 169 15.87 6.73 5.94
CA PRO A 169 15.96 7.83 6.89
C PRO A 169 14.98 7.71 8.04
N LYS A 170 15.41 8.07 9.25
CA LYS A 170 14.58 8.09 10.45
C LYS A 170 14.52 9.48 11.06
N GLY A 171 13.45 9.77 11.79
CA GLY A 171 13.26 11.00 12.53
C GLY A 171 12.43 10.81 13.78
N GLN A 172 12.25 11.88 14.55
CA GLN A 172 11.27 11.91 15.63
C GLN A 172 9.84 11.80 15.08
N LEU A 173 9.64 12.29 13.84
CA LEU A 173 8.38 12.27 13.11
C LEU A 173 8.58 11.59 11.76
N HIS A 174 7.48 11.22 11.10
CA HIS A 174 7.39 10.79 9.70
C HIS A 174 8.34 9.64 9.36
N ASN A 175 8.21 8.55 10.10
CA ASN A 175 8.99 7.33 9.84
C ASN A 175 8.32 6.37 8.82
N GLY A 176 7.12 6.71 8.33
CA GLY A 176 6.36 5.81 7.47
C GLY A 176 6.00 4.51 8.18
N GLY A 177 6.42 3.39 7.60
CA GLY A 177 6.43 2.11 8.30
C GLY A 177 5.44 1.07 7.79
N ARG A 178 4.52 1.39 6.89
CA ARG A 178 3.60 0.40 6.33
C ARG A 178 4.33 -0.47 5.32
N ILE A 179 4.28 -1.78 5.53
CA ILE A 179 4.74 -2.78 4.59
C ILE A 179 3.62 -3.76 4.23
N ALA A 180 3.62 -4.23 2.99
CA ALA A 180 2.65 -5.22 2.52
C ALA A 180 3.18 -5.93 1.27
N PHE A 181 2.78 -7.19 1.07
CA PHE A 181 3.01 -7.90 -0.19
C PHE A 181 1.97 -7.49 -1.23
N GLY A 182 2.42 -7.14 -2.41
CA GLY A 182 1.57 -6.87 -3.55
C GLY A 182 1.10 -8.16 -4.25
N PRO A 183 0.07 -8.05 -5.11
CA PRO A 183 -0.43 -9.18 -5.90
C PRO A 183 0.55 -9.68 -6.96
N ASP A 184 1.72 -9.08 -7.07
CA ASP A 184 2.87 -9.46 -7.88
C ASP A 184 3.96 -10.20 -7.08
N GLY A 185 3.70 -10.48 -5.79
CA GLY A 185 4.62 -11.14 -4.88
C GLY A 185 5.78 -10.27 -4.37
N MET A 186 5.83 -8.99 -4.77
CA MET A 186 6.85 -8.05 -4.30
C MET A 186 6.48 -7.47 -2.95
N LEU A 187 7.49 -7.13 -2.16
CA LEU A 187 7.32 -6.38 -0.91
C LEU A 187 7.29 -4.89 -1.21
N TYR A 188 6.27 -4.21 -0.72
CA TYR A 188 6.14 -2.75 -0.80
C TYR A 188 6.31 -2.14 0.58
N ALA A 189 6.90 -0.94 0.62
CA ALA A 189 7.04 -0.17 1.85
C ALA A 189 6.72 1.31 1.63
N GLY A 190 5.87 1.87 2.47
CA GLY A 190 5.67 3.31 2.58
C GLY A 190 6.65 3.91 3.58
N THR A 191 7.40 4.92 3.17
CA THR A 191 8.37 5.61 4.01
C THR A 191 7.95 7.05 4.26
N GLY A 192 8.51 7.66 5.30
CA GLY A 192 8.35 9.07 5.60
C GLY A 192 9.63 9.85 5.26
N GLU A 193 9.53 11.16 5.17
CA GLU A 193 10.63 12.06 4.89
C GLU A 193 11.44 12.43 6.16
N SER A 194 11.04 11.89 7.31
CA SER A 194 11.77 11.97 8.58
C SER A 194 11.97 13.41 9.12
N GLY A 195 11.13 14.37 8.72
CA GLY A 195 11.19 15.78 9.06
C GLY A 195 12.02 16.63 8.08
N ASP A 196 12.57 16.04 7.00
CA ASP A 196 13.24 16.75 5.92
C ASP A 196 12.52 16.53 4.58
N GLY A 197 11.62 17.43 4.22
CA GLY A 197 10.84 17.35 2.99
C GLY A 197 11.67 17.24 1.70
N ARG A 198 12.95 17.70 1.71
CA ARG A 198 13.85 17.60 0.55
C ARG A 198 14.12 16.16 0.16
N LEU A 199 14.12 15.24 1.14
CA LEU A 199 14.33 13.81 0.91
C LEU A 199 13.24 13.21 -0.01
N SER A 200 12.03 13.78 0.02
CA SER A 200 10.91 13.27 -0.81
C SER A 200 11.17 13.45 -2.30
N GLN A 201 11.84 14.53 -2.71
CA GLN A 201 12.20 14.82 -4.09
C GLN A 201 13.55 14.23 -4.51
N ASP A 202 14.42 13.89 -3.56
CA ASP A 202 15.70 13.22 -3.86
C ASP A 202 15.45 11.73 -4.18
N ARG A 203 15.57 11.36 -5.47
CA ARG A 203 15.35 10.00 -5.96
C ARG A 203 16.41 8.99 -5.51
N LYS A 204 17.51 9.42 -4.90
CA LYS A 204 18.54 8.55 -4.31
C LYS A 204 18.25 8.25 -2.84
N SER A 205 17.43 9.08 -2.18
CA SER A 205 16.96 8.85 -0.82
C SER A 205 15.85 7.83 -0.79
N LEU A 206 15.80 6.98 0.26
CA LEU A 206 14.68 6.08 0.56
C LEU A 206 13.58 6.74 1.41
N GLY A 207 13.76 8.01 1.84
CA GLY A 207 12.77 8.76 2.60
C GLY A 207 11.71 9.42 1.70
N GLY A 208 10.46 9.46 2.15
CA GLY A 208 9.35 10.05 1.40
C GLY A 208 9.03 9.34 0.10
N LYS A 209 8.98 8.01 0.13
CA LYS A 209 8.83 7.10 -1.01
C LYS A 209 7.77 6.04 -0.78
N ILE A 210 7.29 5.47 -1.87
CA ILE A 210 6.86 4.08 -1.85
C ILE A 210 7.96 3.27 -2.52
N LEU A 211 8.43 2.25 -1.81
CA LEU A 211 9.45 1.32 -2.26
C LEU A 211 8.78 0.03 -2.73
N ARG A 212 9.37 -0.63 -3.74
CA ARG A 212 8.96 -1.96 -4.23
C ARG A 212 10.22 -2.79 -4.49
N MET A 213 10.29 -3.95 -3.86
CA MET A 213 11.47 -4.81 -3.85
C MET A 213 11.08 -6.28 -3.88
N THR A 214 12.02 -7.15 -4.18
CA THR A 214 11.85 -8.58 -3.98
C THR A 214 11.66 -8.90 -2.49
N PRO A 215 11.18 -10.09 -2.12
CA PRO A 215 11.14 -10.51 -0.71
C PRO A 215 12.51 -10.50 -0.01
N ASP A 216 13.61 -10.54 -0.79
CA ASP A 216 14.98 -10.47 -0.29
C ASP A 216 15.52 -9.03 -0.17
N GLY A 217 14.76 -8.03 -0.64
CA GLY A 217 15.13 -6.61 -0.54
C GLY A 217 15.82 -6.05 -1.77
N ASP A 218 16.01 -6.84 -2.81
CA ASP A 218 16.66 -6.42 -4.04
C ASP A 218 15.72 -5.64 -4.96
N PRO A 219 16.23 -4.75 -5.83
CA PRO A 219 15.48 -4.20 -6.94
C PRO A 219 14.91 -5.32 -7.81
N PRO A 220 13.62 -5.29 -8.20
CA PRO A 220 12.98 -6.41 -8.88
C PRO A 220 13.36 -6.52 -10.38
N GLY A 221 14.27 -5.69 -10.87
CA GLY A 221 14.76 -5.69 -12.26
C GLY A 221 13.74 -5.14 -13.28
N HIS A 222 12.45 -5.17 -12.97
CA HIS A 222 11.38 -4.65 -13.84
C HIS A 222 10.21 -4.13 -13.01
N GLY A 223 9.39 -3.27 -13.62
CA GLY A 223 8.20 -2.68 -12.99
C GLY A 223 8.48 -1.48 -12.08
N ASN A 224 9.73 -1.24 -11.67
CA ASN A 224 10.17 0.01 -11.06
C ASN A 224 10.65 0.99 -12.14
N PRO A 225 10.65 2.31 -11.86
CA PRO A 225 11.15 3.32 -12.81
C PRO A 225 12.61 3.14 -13.23
N ALA A 226 13.44 2.62 -12.33
CA ALA A 226 14.82 2.24 -12.59
C ALA A 226 15.02 0.78 -12.16
N SER A 227 15.68 -0.01 -13.00
CA SER A 227 15.84 -1.45 -12.79
C SER A 227 16.77 -1.81 -11.62
N ASP A 228 17.63 -0.88 -11.23
CA ASP A 228 18.62 -0.99 -10.15
C ASP A 228 18.17 -0.29 -8.84
N SER A 229 16.91 0.15 -8.76
CA SER A 229 16.38 0.88 -7.62
C SER A 229 15.10 0.26 -7.07
N VAL A 230 14.96 0.26 -5.76
CA VAL A 230 13.73 -0.12 -5.06
C VAL A 230 12.69 1.01 -5.02
N VAL A 231 13.02 2.23 -5.47
CA VAL A 231 12.09 3.37 -5.48
C VAL A 231 11.02 3.16 -6.54
N TYR A 232 9.76 3.09 -6.10
CA TYR A 232 8.59 2.90 -6.96
C TYR A 232 7.91 4.23 -7.31
N SER A 233 7.69 5.07 -6.31
CA SER A 233 7.18 6.44 -6.45
C SER A 233 7.85 7.36 -5.43
N TRP A 234 7.77 8.69 -5.63
CA TRP A 234 8.41 9.67 -4.77
C TRP A 234 7.55 10.91 -4.57
N GLY A 235 8.04 11.86 -3.76
CA GLY A 235 7.29 13.07 -3.43
C GLY A 235 6.20 12.82 -2.40
N HIS A 236 6.42 11.85 -1.50
CA HIS A 236 5.54 11.53 -0.38
C HIS A 236 6.06 12.16 0.92
N ARG A 237 5.14 12.50 1.82
CA ARG A 237 5.48 13.02 3.14
C ARG A 237 5.60 11.91 4.18
N ASN A 238 4.52 11.16 4.43
CA ASN A 238 4.50 10.11 5.46
C ASN A 238 3.42 9.06 5.14
N VAL A 239 3.79 8.05 4.36
CA VAL A 239 2.87 6.99 3.91
C VAL A 239 2.68 5.96 5.01
N GLN A 240 1.43 5.75 5.48
CA GLN A 240 1.11 4.77 6.52
C GLN A 240 0.05 3.73 6.14
N GLY A 241 -0.49 3.78 4.93
CA GLY A 241 -1.42 2.79 4.43
C GLY A 241 -1.10 2.37 3.00
N LEU A 242 -1.19 1.07 2.72
CA LEU A 242 -1.03 0.45 1.41
C LEU A 242 -2.09 -0.63 1.24
N ALA A 243 -2.79 -0.65 0.11
CA ALA A 243 -3.73 -1.71 -0.24
C ALA A 243 -3.91 -1.83 -1.75
N TRP A 244 -4.29 -3.00 -2.24
CA TRP A 244 -4.59 -3.24 -3.66
C TRP A 244 -6.06 -3.52 -3.85
N ASP A 245 -6.61 -2.94 -4.90
CA ASP A 245 -7.95 -3.29 -5.33
C ASP A 245 -7.96 -4.55 -6.22
N ARG A 246 -9.17 -4.99 -6.59
CA ARG A 246 -9.34 -6.18 -7.43
C ARG A 246 -8.67 -6.11 -8.82
N ASP A 247 -8.44 -4.88 -9.30
CA ASP A 247 -7.76 -4.64 -10.59
C ASP A 247 -6.24 -4.49 -10.38
N LYS A 248 -5.74 -4.84 -9.18
CA LYS A 248 -4.33 -4.79 -8.76
C LYS A 248 -3.73 -3.39 -8.74
N ARG A 249 -4.54 -2.34 -8.64
CA ARG A 249 -4.06 -0.97 -8.49
C ARG A 249 -3.70 -0.72 -7.03
N LEU A 250 -2.53 -0.11 -6.82
CA LEU A 250 -2.03 0.25 -5.49
C LEU A 250 -2.64 1.57 -5.02
N TRP A 251 -3.20 1.55 -3.84
CA TRP A 251 -3.71 2.70 -3.10
C TRP A 251 -2.84 2.96 -1.89
N ALA A 252 -2.60 4.24 -1.59
CA ALA A 252 -1.85 4.65 -0.42
C ALA A 252 -2.55 5.80 0.30
N SER A 253 -2.48 5.79 1.63
CA SER A 253 -2.88 6.92 2.47
C SER A 253 -1.64 7.59 3.04
N GLU A 254 -1.65 8.92 3.10
CA GLU A 254 -0.55 9.66 3.65
C GLU A 254 -1.01 10.93 4.38
N PHE A 255 -0.19 11.31 5.36
CA PHE A 255 -0.40 12.50 6.16
C PHE A 255 0.07 13.75 5.44
N GLY A 256 -0.78 14.75 5.38
CA GLY A 256 -0.37 16.12 5.09
C GLY A 256 0.31 16.80 6.28
N GLN A 257 0.72 18.04 6.09
CA GLN A 257 1.33 18.83 7.14
C GLN A 257 0.29 19.65 7.91
N ASP A 258 -0.33 20.58 7.22
CA ASP A 258 -1.20 21.57 7.83
C ASP A 258 -2.62 21.55 7.26
N THR A 259 -2.77 21.18 6.00
CA THR A 259 -4.02 21.37 5.26
C THR A 259 -4.65 20.06 4.83
N TRP A 260 -3.95 19.22 4.06
CA TRP A 260 -4.54 18.10 3.36
C TRP A 260 -3.88 16.76 3.62
N ASP A 261 -4.60 15.85 4.26
CA ASP A 261 -4.32 14.42 4.22
C ASP A 261 -4.84 13.82 2.91
N GLU A 262 -4.23 12.72 2.43
CA GLU A 262 -4.42 12.24 1.08
C GLU A 262 -4.74 10.75 0.98
N LEU A 263 -5.58 10.39 0.01
CA LEU A 263 -5.68 9.05 -0.55
C LEU A 263 -5.19 9.10 -2.00
N ASN A 264 -4.14 8.38 -2.27
CA ASN A 264 -3.43 8.37 -3.54
C ASN A 264 -3.62 7.05 -4.29
N LEU A 265 -3.83 7.13 -5.62
CA LEU A 265 -3.65 6.01 -6.53
C LEU A 265 -2.20 6.01 -7.01
N ILE A 266 -1.47 4.96 -6.68
CA ILE A 266 -0.03 4.89 -6.87
C ILE A 266 0.33 4.25 -8.20
N GLU A 267 1.14 4.96 -8.98
CA GLU A 267 1.68 4.53 -10.27
C GLU A 267 3.21 4.58 -10.24
N PRO A 268 3.89 3.62 -10.90
CA PRO A 268 5.35 3.63 -10.95
C PRO A 268 5.89 4.90 -11.63
N GLY A 269 6.93 5.46 -11.05
CA GLY A 269 7.61 6.62 -11.65
C GLY A 269 6.88 7.95 -11.52
N LYS A 270 5.81 8.04 -10.70
CA LYS A 270 5.10 9.29 -10.47
C LYS A 270 5.60 10.02 -9.23
N ASN A 271 5.52 11.35 -9.32
CA ASN A 271 5.84 12.29 -8.25
C ASN A 271 4.53 12.81 -7.62
N TYR A 272 4.37 12.64 -6.31
CA TYR A 272 3.16 13.01 -5.56
C TYR A 272 3.26 14.41 -4.92
N GLY A 273 4.35 15.14 -5.17
CA GLY A 273 4.43 16.59 -5.02
C GLY A 273 5.08 17.08 -3.74
N TRP A 274 5.08 16.35 -2.64
CA TRP A 274 5.66 16.81 -1.40
C TRP A 274 7.19 17.11 -1.52
N PRO A 275 7.71 18.23 -0.98
CA PRO A 275 7.02 19.31 -0.24
C PRO A 275 6.47 20.45 -1.12
N ASP A 276 6.65 20.42 -2.44
CA ASP A 276 6.27 21.49 -3.37
C ASP A 276 4.74 21.59 -3.58
N ALA A 277 4.01 20.56 -3.17
CA ALA A 277 2.56 20.50 -3.16
C ALA A 277 2.06 19.67 -1.96
N GLU A 278 0.91 20.06 -1.42
CA GLU A 278 0.10 19.36 -0.42
C GLU A 278 -1.34 19.36 -0.92
N GLY A 279 -1.96 18.18 -1.08
CA GLY A 279 -3.27 18.04 -1.71
C GLY A 279 -3.25 18.27 -3.22
N ARG A 280 -4.44 18.50 -3.79
CA ARG A 280 -4.61 18.74 -5.23
C ARG A 280 -3.99 20.06 -5.65
N SER A 281 -2.91 19.98 -6.38
CA SER A 281 -2.15 21.15 -6.86
C SER A 281 -2.54 21.59 -8.27
N GLY A 282 -3.11 20.72 -9.08
CA GLY A 282 -3.40 20.93 -10.50
C GLY A 282 -2.14 21.08 -11.37
N LYS A 283 -0.94 20.85 -10.83
CA LYS A 283 0.31 20.97 -11.58
C LYS A 283 0.61 19.66 -12.31
N SER A 284 0.74 19.67 -13.63
CA SER A 284 0.93 18.47 -14.47
C SER A 284 2.17 17.63 -14.13
N ARG A 285 3.17 18.22 -13.45
CA ARG A 285 4.38 17.52 -13.00
C ARG A 285 4.14 16.62 -11.77
N PHE A 286 3.01 16.79 -11.08
CA PHE A 286 2.63 16.03 -9.90
C PHE A 286 1.39 15.19 -10.17
N ARG A 287 1.27 14.08 -9.45
CA ARG A 287 0.06 13.27 -9.40
C ARG A 287 -0.78 13.75 -8.23
N ASP A 288 -1.92 14.37 -8.52
CA ASP A 288 -2.84 14.82 -7.49
C ASP A 288 -3.52 13.65 -6.77
N PRO A 289 -3.84 13.78 -5.47
CA PRO A 289 -4.60 12.77 -4.74
C PRO A 289 -6.00 12.57 -5.31
N VAL A 290 -6.45 11.32 -5.24
CA VAL A 290 -7.81 10.93 -5.65
C VAL A 290 -8.84 11.53 -4.69
N GLU A 291 -8.52 11.52 -3.39
CA GLU A 291 -9.35 12.14 -2.36
C GLU A 291 -8.46 12.81 -1.31
N GLN A 292 -8.97 13.87 -0.66
CA GLN A 292 -8.24 14.61 0.37
C GLN A 292 -9.17 15.09 1.49
N TRP A 293 -8.62 15.22 2.68
CA TRP A 293 -9.32 15.66 3.90
C TRP A 293 -8.50 16.72 4.62
N HIS A 294 -9.16 17.60 5.35
CA HIS A 294 -8.44 18.41 6.33
C HIS A 294 -7.77 17.53 7.38
N THR A 295 -6.54 17.89 7.79
CA THR A 295 -5.73 17.10 8.72
C THR A 295 -6.41 16.85 10.07
N ALA A 296 -7.40 17.70 10.46
CA ALA A 296 -8.22 17.50 11.64
C ALA A 296 -9.23 16.35 11.49
N ASP A 297 -9.62 16.01 10.25
CA ASP A 297 -10.68 15.05 9.97
C ASP A 297 -10.17 13.63 9.70
N ALA A 298 -8.88 13.46 9.41
CA ALA A 298 -8.33 12.15 9.08
C ALA A 298 -7.08 11.80 9.88
N SER A 299 -5.89 12.32 9.57
CA SER A 299 -4.60 11.74 9.96
C SER A 299 -4.58 10.24 9.61
N PRO A 300 -4.59 9.91 8.29
CA PRO A 300 -4.91 8.58 7.81
C PRO A 300 -3.74 7.63 8.00
N SER A 301 -3.97 6.47 8.62
CA SER A 301 -2.96 5.45 8.79
C SER A 301 -3.29 4.22 7.91
N GLY A 302 -3.58 3.06 8.47
CA GLY A 302 -3.84 1.87 7.67
C GLY A 302 -5.06 1.98 6.77
N ILE A 303 -4.97 1.37 5.58
CA ILE A 303 -6.09 1.19 4.66
C ILE A 303 -6.28 -0.28 4.29
N ALA A 304 -7.51 -0.63 3.93
CA ALA A 304 -7.86 -1.94 3.38
C ALA A 304 -8.89 -1.78 2.25
N ILE A 305 -8.92 -2.73 1.32
CA ILE A 305 -9.97 -2.82 0.31
C ILE A 305 -10.93 -3.95 0.68
N ALA A 306 -12.19 -3.60 0.85
CA ALA A 306 -13.27 -4.58 1.06
C ALA A 306 -14.57 -4.09 0.44
N LYS A 307 -15.36 -5.02 -0.15
CA LYS A 307 -16.66 -4.72 -0.78
C LYS A 307 -16.60 -3.56 -1.78
N GLY A 308 -15.51 -3.47 -2.58
CA GLY A 308 -15.33 -2.45 -3.61
C GLY A 308 -15.06 -1.03 -3.07
N SER A 309 -14.70 -0.90 -1.81
CA SER A 309 -14.40 0.39 -1.18
C SER A 309 -13.04 0.37 -0.51
N VAL A 310 -12.34 1.50 -0.49
CA VAL A 310 -11.24 1.75 0.45
C VAL A 310 -11.84 2.02 1.82
N TRP A 311 -11.29 1.36 2.82
CA TRP A 311 -11.56 1.61 4.23
C TRP A 311 -10.29 2.15 4.87
N MET A 312 -10.36 3.34 5.48
CA MET A 312 -9.19 4.09 5.95
C MET A 312 -9.36 4.48 7.41
N ALA A 313 -8.41 4.04 8.23
CA ALA A 313 -8.38 4.34 9.66
C ALA A 313 -7.80 5.73 9.89
N GLY A 314 -8.54 6.60 10.58
CA GLY A 314 -8.15 7.96 10.94
C GLY A 314 -7.73 8.06 12.39
N LEU A 315 -6.52 8.58 12.64
CA LEU A 315 -5.98 8.77 13.99
C LEU A 315 -6.60 10.02 14.66
N ARG A 316 -6.24 11.20 14.17
CA ARG A 316 -6.76 12.46 14.73
C ARG A 316 -8.25 12.63 14.49
N GLY A 317 -8.73 12.15 13.32
CA GLY A 317 -10.13 12.20 12.97
C GLY A 317 -11.00 11.20 13.73
N GLU A 318 -10.43 10.22 14.45
CA GLU A 318 -11.10 9.23 15.30
C GLU A 318 -12.27 8.54 14.59
N ARG A 319 -12.07 8.18 13.33
CA ARG A 319 -13.11 7.58 12.49
C ARG A 319 -12.56 6.61 11.47
N LEU A 320 -13.44 5.73 11.01
CA LEU A 320 -13.19 4.87 9.88
C LEU A 320 -13.87 5.47 8.66
N TRP A 321 -13.08 5.87 7.66
CA TRP A 321 -13.56 6.35 6.39
C TRP A 321 -13.86 5.20 5.44
N ARG A 322 -14.94 5.31 4.66
CA ARG A 322 -15.26 4.45 3.52
C ARG A 322 -15.30 5.29 2.26
N ILE A 323 -14.52 4.90 1.27
CA ILE A 323 -14.46 5.53 -0.06
C ILE A 323 -14.88 4.48 -1.08
N PRO A 324 -16.12 4.51 -1.59
CA PRO A 324 -16.57 3.56 -2.60
C PRO A 324 -15.90 3.82 -3.93
N LEU A 325 -15.41 2.78 -4.62
CA LEU A 325 -14.63 2.91 -5.84
C LEU A 325 -15.39 2.44 -7.08
N ARG A 326 -15.23 3.19 -8.18
CA ARG A 326 -15.51 2.75 -9.54
C ARG A 326 -14.24 2.89 -10.38
N GLY A 327 -13.56 1.77 -10.61
CA GLY A 327 -12.25 1.83 -11.24
C GLY A 327 -11.24 2.57 -10.37
N ALA A 328 -10.60 3.57 -10.92
CA ALA A 328 -9.55 4.36 -10.27
C ALA A 328 -10.07 5.58 -9.49
N GLU A 329 -11.39 5.74 -9.36
CA GLU A 329 -12.00 6.94 -8.79
C GLU A 329 -13.08 6.61 -7.77
N PRO A 330 -13.37 7.52 -6.81
CA PRO A 330 -14.54 7.42 -5.96
C PRO A 330 -15.83 7.41 -6.76
N SER A 331 -16.75 6.52 -6.44
CA SER A 331 -18.08 6.46 -7.07
C SER A 331 -19.13 7.29 -6.32
N ALA A 332 -18.81 7.75 -5.11
CA ALA A 332 -19.62 8.63 -4.27
C ALA A 332 -18.75 9.29 -3.20
N ALA A 333 -19.27 10.33 -2.54
CA ALA A 333 -18.58 11.00 -1.45
C ALA A 333 -18.19 10.03 -0.32
N PRO A 334 -17.00 10.23 0.30
CA PRO A 334 -16.56 9.45 1.45
C PRO A 334 -17.56 9.47 2.61
N GLN A 335 -17.66 8.36 3.32
CA GLN A 335 -18.53 8.20 4.48
C GLN A 335 -17.69 7.95 5.73
N ALA A 336 -18.04 8.63 6.85
CA ALA A 336 -17.41 8.46 8.15
C ALA A 336 -18.23 7.52 9.04
N PHE A 337 -17.55 6.54 9.67
CA PHE A 337 -18.12 5.61 10.64
C PHE A 337 -17.34 5.63 11.94
N LEU A 338 -17.97 5.21 13.03
CA LEU A 338 -17.37 5.04 14.36
C LEU A 338 -16.77 6.32 14.98
N LYS A 339 -17.16 7.51 14.47
CA LYS A 339 -16.60 8.81 14.88
C LYS A 339 -16.64 8.97 16.41
N GLY A 340 -15.47 9.20 17.03
CA GLY A 340 -15.29 9.41 18.46
C GLY A 340 -15.62 8.20 19.36
N LYS A 341 -16.02 7.04 18.76
CA LYS A 341 -16.50 5.90 19.56
C LYS A 341 -15.38 5.03 20.14
N TYR A 342 -14.26 4.98 19.46
CA TYR A 342 -13.11 4.13 19.81
C TYR A 342 -11.81 4.92 19.80
N GLY A 343 -11.90 6.26 19.82
CA GLY A 343 -10.77 7.16 19.72
C GLY A 343 -9.97 6.98 18.42
N ARG A 344 -8.67 7.06 18.54
CA ARG A 344 -7.70 6.99 17.44
C ARG A 344 -7.69 5.61 16.79
N LEU A 345 -7.86 5.56 15.48
CA LEU A 345 -7.86 4.32 14.70
C LEU A 345 -6.57 4.23 13.86
N ARG A 346 -5.80 3.13 14.05
CA ARG A 346 -4.46 2.98 13.43
C ARG A 346 -4.46 2.10 12.20
N THR A 347 -4.84 0.85 12.36
CA THR A 347 -4.67 -0.14 11.30
C THR A 347 -5.98 -0.83 11.01
N VAL A 348 -6.32 -0.90 9.74
CA VAL A 348 -7.42 -1.71 9.23
C VAL A 348 -6.88 -2.70 8.20
N VAL A 349 -7.30 -3.96 8.29
CA VAL A 349 -6.98 -5.01 7.33
C VAL A 349 -8.24 -5.79 6.95
N ALA A 350 -8.29 -6.32 5.75
CA ALA A 350 -9.42 -7.14 5.31
C ALA A 350 -9.46 -8.46 6.10
N ASP A 351 -10.66 -8.85 6.53
CA ASP A 351 -10.93 -10.16 7.11
C ASP A 351 -11.33 -11.12 6.00
N HIS A 352 -10.39 -11.97 5.58
CA HIS A 352 -10.59 -13.01 4.56
C HIS A 352 -11.16 -14.32 5.11
N GLY A 353 -11.67 -14.31 6.37
CA GLY A 353 -12.11 -15.49 7.11
C GLY A 353 -13.02 -16.44 6.36
N THR A 354 -13.11 -17.70 6.82
CA THR A 354 -13.70 -18.89 6.21
C THR A 354 -15.20 -18.83 5.82
N GLY A 355 -15.83 -17.66 5.93
CA GLY A 355 -17.25 -17.45 5.61
C GLY A 355 -17.53 -16.55 4.40
N GLY A 356 -16.55 -16.22 3.55
CA GLY A 356 -16.77 -15.35 2.37
C GLY A 356 -17.23 -13.92 2.71
N GLY A 357 -17.07 -13.49 3.94
CA GLY A 357 -17.81 -12.40 4.54
C GLY A 357 -17.31 -10.99 4.27
N GLY A 358 -16.08 -10.78 3.78
CA GLY A 358 -15.59 -9.43 3.48
C GLY A 358 -15.72 -8.44 4.65
N GLY A 359 -15.32 -8.85 5.86
CA GLY A 359 -15.23 -8.01 7.04
C GLY A 359 -13.89 -7.28 7.13
N LEU A 360 -13.67 -6.61 8.26
CA LEU A 360 -12.43 -5.92 8.56
C LEU A 360 -12.00 -6.22 9.99
N TRP A 361 -10.69 -6.26 10.20
CA TRP A 361 -10.06 -6.10 11.50
C TRP A 361 -9.60 -4.65 11.65
N LEU A 362 -9.89 -4.03 12.78
CA LEU A 362 -9.55 -2.64 13.08
C LEU A 362 -8.83 -2.56 14.43
N VAL A 363 -7.70 -1.86 14.45
CA VAL A 363 -6.87 -1.64 15.66
C VAL A 363 -6.98 -0.19 16.09
N THR A 364 -7.25 0.04 17.37
CA THR A 364 -7.21 1.38 17.97
C THR A 364 -5.77 1.78 18.36
N SER A 365 -5.53 3.03 18.74
CA SER A 365 -4.19 3.57 19.03
C SER A 365 -4.25 4.71 20.06
N GLU A 366 -4.96 4.51 21.16
CA GLU A 366 -5.05 5.50 22.24
C GLU A 366 -3.77 5.55 23.08
N THR A 367 -3.04 4.43 23.15
CA THR A 367 -1.80 4.34 23.97
C THR A 367 -0.55 4.77 23.19
N ASP A 368 -0.67 5.46 22.03
CA ASP A 368 0.46 5.89 21.18
C ASP A 368 1.15 7.20 21.67
N GLY A 369 0.76 7.72 22.82
CA GLY A 369 1.28 8.96 23.41
C GLY A 369 0.59 10.23 22.90
N ARG A 370 -0.39 10.13 21.99
CA ARG A 370 -1.19 11.25 21.46
C ARG A 370 -2.69 11.09 21.73
N GLY A 371 -3.10 9.95 22.25
CA GLY A 371 -4.47 9.65 22.64
C GLY A 371 -4.73 9.90 24.12
N SER A 372 -5.94 9.57 24.55
CA SER A 372 -6.39 9.63 25.95
C SER A 372 -6.87 8.24 26.36
N PRO A 373 -5.96 7.31 26.68
CA PRO A 373 -6.32 5.92 26.86
C PRO A 373 -7.25 5.71 28.05
N GLU A 374 -8.30 4.91 27.82
CA GLU A 374 -9.24 4.44 28.81
C GLU A 374 -8.97 2.97 29.19
N LYS A 375 -9.66 2.49 30.23
CA LYS A 375 -9.57 1.09 30.63
C LYS A 375 -9.95 0.16 29.46
N GLY A 376 -9.02 -0.71 29.09
CA GLY A 376 -9.18 -1.66 28.01
C GLY A 376 -8.60 -1.22 26.65
N ASP A 377 -8.05 0.01 26.56
CA ASP A 377 -7.29 0.40 25.36
C ASP A 377 -5.88 -0.21 25.36
N ASP A 378 -5.30 -0.53 24.20
CA ASP A 378 -5.93 -0.54 22.87
C ASP A 378 -6.56 -1.90 22.58
N ARG A 379 -7.36 -1.93 21.50
CA ARG A 379 -8.17 -3.11 21.17
C ARG A 379 -8.15 -3.46 19.69
N ILE A 380 -8.46 -4.73 19.38
CA ILE A 380 -8.76 -5.19 18.04
C ILE A 380 -10.26 -5.44 17.93
N LEU A 381 -10.89 -4.80 16.94
CA LEU A 381 -12.31 -4.94 16.63
C LEU A 381 -12.50 -5.74 15.35
N ARG A 382 -13.49 -6.63 15.33
CA ARG A 382 -13.99 -7.25 14.11
C ARG A 382 -15.21 -6.52 13.61
N LEU A 383 -15.18 -6.11 12.34
CA LEU A 383 -16.23 -5.34 11.71
C LEU A 383 -16.88 -6.15 10.59
N GLN A 384 -18.20 -6.09 10.51
CA GLN A 384 -18.95 -6.44 9.32
C GLN A 384 -19.23 -5.15 8.53
N VAL A 385 -18.93 -5.17 7.23
CA VAL A 385 -19.09 -4.01 6.34
C VAL A 385 -19.89 -4.34 5.10
N ARG A 386 -20.62 -3.33 4.60
CA ARG A 386 -21.43 -3.42 3.38
C ARG A 386 -21.26 -2.19 2.53
#